data_e12562e49bc1f1fa5d95755ad8694a67
#
_entry.id   e12562e49bc1f1fa5d95755ad8694a67
#
_cell.length_a   1.000
_cell.length_b   1.000
_cell.length_c   1.000
_cell.angle_alpha   90.00
_cell.angle_beta   90.00
_cell.angle_gamma   90.00
#
_symmetry.space_group_name_H-M   'P 1'
#
loop_
_entity.id
_entity.type
_entity.pdbx_description
1 polymer ?
#
loop_
_entity_poly.entity_id
_entity_poly.type
_entity_poly.pdbx_seq_one_letter_code
_entity_poly.pdbx_strand_id
1 'polypeptide(L)'
;MTRLKLHVLAAVALMIAGCQTAKQFAHNGRVSIFRPELWLKDDGLYYAAGADEPYTGKHEAWYIKGDKAWEGEMLNGKRHGEYTQWYSENGGQHVAGLYQDGHRDGAWGQWYPNGKAKILSEYLAGSESEVTFYSESGKVVPEKVYWAKVRQKLNRQAWRSYGVAYGRGYSSQYHSSYYHGSHGWTPP
;
A
#
# COMPACT_ATOMS: atom_id res chain seq x y z
N MET A 1 22.81 40.99 -17.42
CA MET A 1 22.39 39.71 -18.02
C MET A 1 22.50 38.48 -17.09
N THR A 2 23.04 38.58 -15.89
CA THR A 2 23.33 37.45 -14.99
C THR A 2 22.21 37.10 -14.02
N ARG A 3 21.32 38.03 -13.70
CA ARG A 3 20.21 37.74 -12.73
C ARG A 3 19.03 36.97 -13.33
N LEU A 4 18.78 37.09 -14.63
CA LEU A 4 17.67 36.39 -15.30
C LEU A 4 17.96 34.88 -15.45
N LYS A 5 19.22 34.50 -15.65
CA LYS A 5 19.63 33.08 -15.75
C LYS A 5 19.50 32.32 -14.41
N LEU A 6 19.70 33.01 -13.28
CA LEU A 6 19.61 32.38 -11.98
C LEU A 6 18.16 32.04 -11.60
N HIS A 7 17.21 32.87 -12.01
CA HIS A 7 15.77 32.64 -11.75
C HIS A 7 15.19 31.52 -12.61
N VAL A 8 15.67 31.36 -13.85
CA VAL A 8 15.25 30.26 -14.72
C VAL A 8 15.78 28.94 -14.22
N LEU A 9 17.03 28.88 -13.74
CA LEU A 9 17.59 27.67 -13.13
C LEU A 9 16.91 27.29 -11.81
N ALA A 10 16.52 28.26 -11.00
CA ALA A 10 15.76 28.01 -9.78
C ALA A 10 14.32 27.54 -10.08
N ALA A 11 13.67 28.08 -11.11
CA ALA A 11 12.33 27.64 -11.54
C ALA A 11 12.35 26.23 -12.13
N VAL A 12 13.40 25.88 -12.90
CA VAL A 12 13.57 24.52 -13.44
C VAL A 12 13.87 23.53 -12.30
N ALA A 13 14.69 23.91 -11.32
CA ALA A 13 14.94 23.07 -10.14
C ALA A 13 13.67 22.87 -9.28
N LEU A 14 12.80 23.88 -9.17
CA LEU A 14 11.52 23.78 -8.48
C LEU A 14 10.49 22.94 -9.28
N MET A 15 10.51 22.97 -10.61
CA MET A 15 9.67 22.10 -11.43
C MET A 15 10.12 20.63 -11.38
N ILE A 16 11.43 20.38 -11.28
CA ILE A 16 11.95 19.02 -11.08
C ILE A 16 11.63 18.51 -9.66
N ALA A 17 11.63 19.38 -8.66
CA ALA A 17 11.23 19.04 -7.28
C ALA A 17 9.71 18.88 -7.12
N GLY A 18 8.89 19.47 -7.99
CA GLY A 18 7.43 19.34 -7.97
C GLY A 18 6.90 18.08 -8.66
N CYS A 19 7.74 17.38 -9.42
CA CYS A 19 7.44 16.08 -10.01
C CYS A 19 7.88 14.98 -9.03
N GLN A 20 7.39 15.06 -7.79
CA GLN A 20 7.64 14.00 -6.83
C GLN A 20 6.77 12.79 -7.18
N THR A 21 7.43 11.84 -7.84
CA THR A 21 7.31 10.41 -7.59
C THR A 21 5.95 10.00 -7.07
N ALA A 22 5.26 9.19 -7.86
CA ALA A 22 4.17 8.36 -7.37
C ALA A 22 4.51 7.98 -5.93
N LYS A 23 3.71 8.46 -4.97
CA LYS A 23 3.96 8.31 -3.53
C LYS A 23 4.46 6.91 -3.29
N GLN A 24 5.71 6.79 -2.91
CA GLN A 24 6.33 5.54 -2.54
C GLN A 24 5.41 4.88 -1.54
N PHE A 25 4.78 3.80 -1.93
CA PHE A 25 3.94 3.06 -1.02
C PHE A 25 4.85 2.56 0.10
N ALA A 26 4.70 3.18 1.27
CA ALA A 26 5.35 2.71 2.46
C ALA A 26 4.76 1.34 2.80
N HIS A 27 5.49 0.28 2.48
CA HIS A 27 5.13 -1.06 2.88
C HIS A 27 5.62 -1.25 4.31
N ASN A 28 4.73 -1.49 5.24
CA ASN A 28 5.03 -1.53 6.68
C ASN A 28 5.76 -0.26 7.19
N GLY A 29 5.45 0.91 6.61
CA GLY A 29 6.08 2.18 6.94
C GLY A 29 7.48 2.38 6.36
N ARG A 30 7.95 1.53 5.45
CA ARG A 30 9.29 1.60 4.84
C ARG A 30 9.20 1.95 3.36
N VAL A 31 10.09 2.85 2.94
CA VAL A 31 10.16 3.34 1.55
C VAL A 31 10.83 2.30 0.66
N SER A 32 10.29 2.11 -0.55
CA SER A 32 10.82 1.21 -1.58
C SER A 32 11.50 1.99 -2.69
N ILE A 33 12.43 1.35 -3.38
CA ILE A 33 13.05 1.83 -4.62
C ILE A 33 12.37 1.09 -5.77
N PHE A 34 11.86 1.81 -6.76
CA PHE A 34 11.17 1.26 -7.93
C PHE A 34 12.10 1.11 -9.13
N ARG A 35 11.96 0.03 -9.89
CA ARG A 35 12.69 -0.19 -11.15
C ARG A 35 11.81 -0.94 -12.17
N PRO A 36 11.61 -0.36 -13.38
CA PRO A 36 11.86 1.04 -13.70
C PRO A 36 10.92 1.98 -12.93
N GLU A 37 11.27 3.26 -12.90
CA GLU A 37 10.35 4.29 -12.42
C GLU A 37 9.27 4.52 -13.46
N LEU A 38 8.01 4.36 -13.09
CA LEU A 38 6.87 4.49 -13.98
C LEU A 38 5.95 5.63 -13.54
N TRP A 39 5.39 6.31 -14.51
CA TRP A 39 4.49 7.45 -14.36
C TRP A 39 3.12 7.11 -14.89
N LEU A 40 2.08 7.33 -14.09
CA LEU A 40 0.69 7.22 -14.53
C LEU A 40 0.32 8.51 -15.27
N LYS A 41 -0.08 8.41 -16.54
CA LYS A 41 -0.60 9.53 -17.33
C LYS A 41 -2.12 9.63 -17.23
N ASP A 42 -2.68 10.71 -17.79
CA ASP A 42 -4.13 11.01 -17.73
C ASP A 42 -5.00 9.99 -18.47
N ASP A 43 -4.42 9.20 -19.38
CA ASP A 43 -5.07 8.10 -20.08
C ASP A 43 -5.20 6.83 -19.21
N GLY A 44 -4.70 6.86 -17.97
CA GLY A 44 -4.73 5.74 -17.03
C GLY A 44 -3.67 4.67 -17.28
N LEU A 45 -2.69 4.92 -18.15
CA LEU A 45 -1.61 3.98 -18.47
C LEU A 45 -0.29 4.39 -17.82
N TYR A 46 0.56 3.41 -17.53
CA TYR A 46 1.89 3.61 -16.98
C TYR A 46 2.94 3.70 -18.09
N TYR A 47 3.84 4.67 -17.94
CA TYR A 47 4.93 4.98 -18.88
C TYR A 47 6.27 5.03 -18.16
N ALA A 48 7.33 4.58 -18.81
CA ALA A 48 8.69 4.85 -18.35
C ALA A 48 9.05 6.34 -18.54
N ALA A 49 10.01 6.82 -17.78
CA ALA A 49 10.46 8.21 -17.88
C ALA A 49 10.89 8.56 -19.30
N GLY A 50 10.26 9.58 -19.90
CA GLY A 50 10.56 10.06 -21.25
C GLY A 50 10.06 9.18 -22.39
N ALA A 51 9.27 8.14 -22.11
CA ALA A 51 8.67 7.28 -23.13
C ALA A 51 7.34 7.85 -23.65
N ASP A 52 7.11 7.69 -24.95
CA ASP A 52 5.86 8.06 -25.61
C ASP A 52 4.88 6.88 -25.66
N GLU A 53 5.38 5.67 -25.53
CA GLU A 53 4.56 4.45 -25.52
C GLU A 53 4.37 3.90 -24.11
N PRO A 54 3.19 3.27 -23.84
CA PRO A 54 2.91 2.62 -22.57
C PRO A 54 3.92 1.51 -22.27
N TYR A 55 4.33 1.41 -21.01
CA TYR A 55 5.37 0.48 -20.59
C TYR A 55 4.92 -0.98 -20.66
N THR A 56 5.80 -1.83 -21.24
CA THR A 56 5.68 -3.29 -21.22
C THR A 56 6.97 -3.89 -20.66
N GLY A 57 6.86 -4.75 -19.66
CA GLY A 57 8.00 -5.42 -19.04
C GLY A 57 7.84 -5.63 -17.55
N LYS A 58 8.91 -6.08 -16.90
CA LYS A 58 8.94 -6.28 -15.45
C LYS A 58 8.96 -4.93 -14.73
N HIS A 59 8.20 -4.87 -13.64
CA HIS A 59 8.17 -3.73 -12.74
C HIS A 59 8.32 -4.23 -11.30
N GLU A 60 9.37 -3.77 -10.63
CA GLU A 60 9.81 -4.32 -9.35
C GLU A 60 10.12 -3.19 -8.37
N ALA A 61 10.08 -3.50 -7.06
CA ALA A 61 10.53 -2.59 -6.03
C ALA A 61 11.32 -3.30 -4.94
N TRP A 62 12.22 -2.55 -4.30
CA TRP A 62 13.03 -3.02 -3.19
C TRP A 62 12.86 -2.13 -1.98
N TYR A 63 12.96 -2.72 -0.81
CA TYR A 63 13.11 -1.98 0.42
C TYR A 63 14.48 -1.28 0.47
N ILE A 64 14.59 -0.20 1.26
CA ILE A 64 15.86 0.54 1.40
C ILE A 64 17.02 -0.36 1.81
N LYS A 65 16.76 -1.38 2.62
CA LYS A 65 17.78 -2.37 3.05
C LYS A 65 18.23 -3.35 1.96
N GLY A 66 17.62 -3.30 0.76
CA GLY A 66 18.02 -4.09 -0.40
C GLY A 66 17.21 -5.34 -0.67
N ASP A 67 16.30 -5.76 0.22
CA ASP A 67 15.43 -6.89 -0.03
C ASP A 67 14.31 -6.52 -1.02
N LYS A 68 13.86 -7.50 -1.81
CA LYS A 68 12.75 -7.29 -2.74
C LYS A 68 11.46 -7.01 -1.97
N ALA A 69 10.76 -5.93 -2.34
CA ALA A 69 9.50 -5.55 -1.74
C ALA A 69 8.32 -6.15 -2.50
N TRP A 70 8.37 -6.06 -3.84
CA TRP A 70 7.39 -6.69 -4.71
C TRP A 70 7.94 -6.79 -6.14
N GLU A 71 7.35 -7.67 -6.93
CA GLU A 71 7.55 -7.78 -8.37
C GLU A 71 6.23 -8.04 -9.07
N GLY A 72 6.17 -7.66 -10.35
CA GLY A 72 5.04 -7.89 -11.22
C GLY A 72 5.41 -7.56 -12.65
N GLU A 73 4.45 -7.70 -13.53
CA GLU A 73 4.59 -7.42 -14.95
C GLU A 73 3.60 -6.35 -15.39
N MET A 74 4.00 -5.63 -16.42
CA MET A 74 3.19 -4.63 -17.10
C MET A 74 3.08 -5.01 -18.58
N LEU A 75 1.90 -4.86 -19.14
CA LEU A 75 1.63 -5.01 -20.57
C LEU A 75 0.85 -3.79 -21.07
N ASN A 76 1.43 -3.06 -22.03
CA ASN A 76 0.81 -1.86 -22.60
C ASN A 76 0.32 -0.86 -21.53
N GLY A 77 1.17 -0.59 -20.52
CA GLY A 77 0.88 0.33 -19.43
C GLY A 77 -0.08 -0.17 -18.36
N LYS A 78 -0.49 -1.43 -18.39
CA LYS A 78 -1.39 -2.04 -17.40
C LYS A 78 -0.69 -3.17 -16.67
N ARG A 79 -1.06 -3.40 -15.40
CA ARG A 79 -0.59 -4.59 -14.67
C ARG A 79 -1.08 -5.84 -15.37
N HIS A 80 -0.19 -6.81 -15.55
CA HIS A 80 -0.46 -8.07 -16.23
C HIS A 80 0.41 -9.19 -15.66
N GLY A 81 -0.05 -10.47 -15.75
CA GLY A 81 0.75 -11.59 -15.26
C GLY A 81 0.83 -11.69 -13.75
N GLU A 82 1.84 -12.39 -13.28
CA GLU A 82 2.04 -12.69 -11.87
C GLU A 82 2.45 -11.42 -11.08
N TYR A 83 1.96 -11.35 -9.86
CA TYR A 83 2.33 -10.32 -8.90
C TYR A 83 2.65 -10.98 -7.56
N THR A 84 3.79 -10.63 -6.99
CA THR A 84 4.18 -11.08 -5.65
C THR A 84 4.76 -9.93 -4.84
N GLN A 85 4.42 -9.91 -3.56
CA GLN A 85 4.87 -8.94 -2.59
C GLN A 85 5.36 -9.65 -1.33
N TRP A 86 6.43 -9.14 -0.72
CA TRP A 86 7.06 -9.72 0.46
C TRP A 86 7.03 -8.77 1.65
N TYR A 87 7.13 -9.34 2.83
CA TYR A 87 7.33 -8.60 4.07
C TYR A 87 8.78 -8.09 4.19
N SER A 88 8.93 -6.85 4.66
CA SER A 88 10.26 -6.27 4.89
C SER A 88 10.98 -6.85 6.11
N GLU A 89 10.26 -7.45 7.05
CA GLU A 89 10.79 -7.95 8.30
C GLU A 89 11.48 -9.30 8.16
N ASN A 90 10.93 -10.20 7.36
CA ASN A 90 11.38 -11.58 7.28
C ASN A 90 11.50 -12.13 5.86
N GLY A 91 11.21 -11.31 4.82
CA GLY A 91 11.21 -11.75 3.42
C GLY A 91 10.09 -12.76 3.07
N GLY A 92 9.20 -13.06 4.01
CA GLY A 92 8.08 -13.96 3.78
C GLY A 92 7.06 -13.35 2.80
N GLN A 93 6.37 -14.20 2.05
CA GLN A 93 5.33 -13.78 1.13
C GLN A 93 4.20 -13.06 1.88
N HIS A 94 3.79 -11.89 1.36
CA HIS A 94 2.71 -11.10 1.93
C HIS A 94 1.47 -11.13 1.08
N VAL A 95 1.60 -10.92 -0.23
CA VAL A 95 0.50 -10.94 -1.21
C VAL A 95 0.99 -11.62 -2.48
N ALA A 96 0.13 -12.42 -3.13
CA ALA A 96 0.38 -12.90 -4.48
C ALA A 96 -0.94 -13.13 -5.22
N GLY A 97 -0.88 -13.08 -6.56
CA GLY A 97 -1.99 -13.33 -7.45
C GLY A 97 -1.66 -12.97 -8.89
N LEU A 98 -2.67 -12.93 -9.72
CA LEU A 98 -2.57 -12.61 -11.13
C LEU A 98 -3.27 -11.28 -11.43
N TYR A 99 -2.69 -10.53 -12.37
CA TYR A 99 -3.35 -9.39 -13.00
C TYR A 99 -3.62 -9.70 -14.47
N GLN A 100 -4.78 -9.31 -14.96
CA GLN A 100 -5.11 -9.27 -16.37
C GLN A 100 -5.67 -7.90 -16.73
N ASP A 101 -5.04 -7.22 -17.69
CA ASP A 101 -5.44 -5.89 -18.19
C ASP A 101 -5.65 -4.82 -17.09
N GLY A 102 -4.84 -4.87 -16.05
CA GLY A 102 -4.90 -3.96 -14.90
C GLY A 102 -5.81 -4.39 -13.77
N HIS A 103 -6.58 -5.46 -13.94
CA HIS A 103 -7.51 -5.99 -12.94
C HIS A 103 -6.96 -7.26 -12.28
N ARG A 104 -7.35 -7.50 -11.04
CA ARG A 104 -7.09 -8.80 -10.40
C ARG A 104 -7.89 -9.88 -11.11
N ASP A 105 -7.28 -11.05 -11.30
CA ASP A 105 -7.93 -12.20 -11.93
C ASP A 105 -7.47 -13.50 -11.27
N GLY A 106 -8.36 -14.49 -11.18
CA GLY A 106 -8.09 -15.78 -10.55
C GLY A 106 -7.81 -15.70 -9.05
N ALA A 107 -7.01 -16.63 -8.56
CA ALA A 107 -6.71 -16.78 -7.14
C ALA A 107 -5.77 -15.70 -6.61
N TRP A 108 -6.17 -15.10 -5.49
CA TRP A 108 -5.37 -14.10 -4.75
C TRP A 108 -5.18 -14.54 -3.31
N GLY A 109 -3.94 -14.46 -2.83
CA GLY A 109 -3.59 -14.78 -1.46
C GLY A 109 -2.95 -13.61 -0.72
N GLN A 110 -3.28 -13.49 0.55
CA GLN A 110 -2.54 -12.70 1.52
C GLN A 110 -2.13 -13.61 2.67
N TRP A 111 -0.93 -13.43 3.18
CA TRP A 111 -0.38 -14.23 4.26
C TRP A 111 0.00 -13.37 5.46
N TYR A 112 0.03 -13.96 6.63
CA TYR A 112 0.61 -13.37 7.82
C TYR A 112 2.14 -13.47 7.78
N PRO A 113 2.88 -12.68 8.60
CA PRO A 113 4.35 -12.81 8.69
C PRO A 113 4.83 -14.20 9.12
N ASN A 114 3.98 -15.00 9.75
CA ASN A 114 4.26 -16.40 10.12
C ASN A 114 4.04 -17.41 8.98
N GLY A 115 3.75 -16.94 7.75
CA GLY A 115 3.53 -17.74 6.55
C GLY A 115 2.15 -18.39 6.43
N LYS A 116 1.28 -18.25 7.43
CA LYS A 116 -0.09 -18.78 7.34
C LYS A 116 -0.98 -17.88 6.52
N ALA A 117 -1.93 -18.48 5.79
CA ALA A 117 -2.94 -17.75 5.05
C ALA A 117 -3.69 -16.75 5.96
N LYS A 118 -3.95 -15.56 5.43
CA LYS A 118 -4.68 -14.48 6.08
C LYS A 118 -6.01 -14.23 5.38
N ILE A 119 -5.98 -14.08 4.05
CA ILE A 119 -7.13 -13.94 3.18
C ILE A 119 -6.84 -14.72 1.91
N LEU A 120 -7.76 -15.55 1.47
CA LEU A 120 -7.76 -16.13 0.15
C LEU A 120 -9.00 -15.65 -0.58
N SER A 121 -8.85 -15.17 -1.81
CA SER A 121 -9.92 -14.61 -2.62
C SER A 121 -9.83 -15.14 -4.05
N GLU A 122 -10.98 -15.28 -4.70
CA GLU A 122 -11.08 -15.47 -6.14
C GLU A 122 -11.60 -14.22 -6.80
N TYR A 123 -11.00 -13.86 -7.94
CA TYR A 123 -11.39 -12.70 -8.74
C TYR A 123 -11.76 -13.14 -10.15
N LEU A 124 -12.80 -12.53 -10.70
CA LEU A 124 -13.18 -12.65 -12.10
C LEU A 124 -13.27 -11.24 -12.69
N ALA A 125 -12.36 -10.93 -13.61
CA ALA A 125 -12.28 -9.61 -14.27
C ALA A 125 -12.35 -8.42 -13.29
N GLY A 126 -11.61 -8.49 -12.18
CA GLY A 126 -11.53 -7.45 -11.16
C GLY A 126 -12.61 -7.51 -10.07
N SER A 127 -13.63 -8.34 -10.24
CA SER A 127 -14.68 -8.51 -9.23
C SER A 127 -14.35 -9.68 -8.31
N GLU A 128 -14.36 -9.44 -6.99
CA GLU A 128 -14.15 -10.48 -5.99
C GLU A 128 -15.40 -11.37 -5.88
N SER A 129 -15.23 -12.68 -6.07
CA SER A 129 -16.34 -13.66 -6.08
C SER A 129 -16.41 -14.51 -4.83
N GLU A 130 -15.26 -14.94 -4.30
CA GLU A 130 -15.16 -15.69 -3.05
C GLU A 130 -14.07 -15.12 -2.17
N VAL A 131 -14.31 -15.11 -0.85
CA VAL A 131 -13.32 -14.65 0.13
C VAL A 131 -13.35 -15.54 1.36
N THR A 132 -12.19 -16.04 1.75
CA THR A 132 -12.01 -16.81 2.99
C THR A 132 -11.02 -16.10 3.90
N PHE A 133 -11.42 -15.85 5.14
CA PHE A 133 -10.60 -15.21 6.15
C PHE A 133 -10.04 -16.22 7.15
N TYR A 134 -8.78 -16.03 7.54
CA TYR A 134 -8.08 -16.88 8.48
C TYR A 134 -7.54 -16.07 9.66
N SER A 135 -7.47 -16.69 10.82
CA SER A 135 -6.75 -16.16 11.99
C SER A 135 -5.23 -16.40 11.84
N GLU A 136 -4.43 -15.71 12.64
CA GLU A 136 -2.96 -15.94 12.70
C GLU A 136 -2.60 -17.39 13.12
N SER A 137 -3.53 -18.13 13.75
CA SER A 137 -3.35 -19.56 14.04
C SER A 137 -3.66 -20.47 12.83
N GLY A 138 -4.18 -19.93 11.71
CA GLY A 138 -4.57 -20.65 10.52
C GLY A 138 -5.98 -21.24 10.52
N LYS A 139 -6.83 -20.84 11.46
CA LYS A 139 -8.25 -21.27 11.50
C LYS A 139 -9.10 -20.33 10.65
N VAL A 140 -10.02 -20.88 9.88
CA VAL A 140 -11.05 -20.10 9.18
C VAL A 140 -11.88 -19.34 10.20
N VAL A 141 -12.15 -18.08 9.91
CA VAL A 141 -12.97 -17.21 10.75
C VAL A 141 -14.03 -16.49 9.90
N PRO A 142 -15.25 -16.30 10.42
CA PRO A 142 -16.25 -15.51 9.74
C PRO A 142 -15.76 -14.08 9.48
N GLU A 143 -16.11 -13.51 8.34
CA GLU A 143 -15.71 -12.16 7.92
C GLU A 143 -15.95 -11.10 9.00
N LYS A 144 -17.16 -11.10 9.59
CA LYS A 144 -17.52 -10.16 10.67
C LYS A 144 -16.56 -10.26 11.87
N VAL A 145 -16.13 -11.46 12.22
CA VAL A 145 -15.18 -11.70 13.33
C VAL A 145 -13.78 -11.21 12.94
N TYR A 146 -13.36 -11.46 11.69
CA TYR A 146 -12.10 -10.98 11.17
C TYR A 146 -12.00 -9.45 11.26
N TRP A 147 -12.97 -8.74 10.69
CA TRP A 147 -12.97 -7.27 10.68
C TRP A 147 -13.13 -6.65 12.06
N ALA A 148 -13.86 -7.29 12.98
CA ALA A 148 -13.93 -6.85 14.37
C ALA A 148 -12.56 -6.89 15.05
N LYS A 149 -11.78 -7.96 14.84
CA LYS A 149 -10.39 -8.07 15.36
C LYS A 149 -9.45 -7.04 14.72
N VAL A 150 -9.54 -6.83 13.42
CA VAL A 150 -8.74 -5.80 12.71
C VAL A 150 -9.04 -4.42 13.29
N ARG A 151 -10.31 -4.05 13.41
CA ARG A 151 -10.74 -2.77 14.00
C ARG A 151 -10.23 -2.60 15.43
N GLN A 152 -10.35 -3.63 16.27
CA GLN A 152 -9.82 -3.59 17.63
C GLN A 152 -8.30 -3.39 17.68
N LYS A 153 -7.53 -4.03 16.76
CA LYS A 153 -6.08 -3.85 16.65
C LYS A 153 -5.73 -2.43 16.25
N LEU A 154 -6.41 -1.87 15.23
CA LEU A 154 -6.20 -0.50 14.76
C LEU A 154 -6.53 0.54 15.85
N ASN A 155 -7.64 0.36 16.56
CA ASN A 155 -8.00 1.24 17.67
C ASN A 155 -6.93 1.20 18.78
N ARG A 156 -6.43 0.02 19.14
CA ARG A 156 -5.35 -0.09 20.14
C ARG A 156 -4.07 0.60 19.68
N GLN A 157 -3.72 0.53 18.38
CA GLN A 157 -2.55 1.21 17.83
C GLN A 157 -2.75 2.74 17.84
N ALA A 158 -3.93 3.23 17.45
CA ALA A 158 -4.27 4.64 17.51
C ALA A 158 -4.15 5.18 18.94
N TRP A 159 -4.74 4.50 19.94
CA TRP A 159 -4.63 4.91 21.35
C TRP A 159 -3.19 4.91 21.86
N ARG A 160 -2.35 3.97 21.42
CA ARG A 160 -0.91 3.98 21.78
C ARG A 160 -0.17 5.17 21.18
N SER A 161 -0.43 5.52 19.92
CA SER A 161 0.20 6.68 19.27
C SER A 161 -0.29 8.00 19.88
N TYR A 162 -1.58 8.11 20.26
CA TYR A 162 -2.10 9.25 21.03
C TYR A 162 -1.47 9.34 22.42
N GLY A 163 -1.36 8.23 23.14
CA GLY A 163 -0.75 8.18 24.48
C GLY A 163 0.73 8.59 24.49
N VAL A 164 1.49 8.25 23.45
CA VAL A 164 2.88 8.69 23.29
C VAL A 164 2.99 10.18 22.95
N ALA A 165 2.05 10.71 22.15
CA ALA A 165 2.04 12.14 21.77
C ALA A 165 1.65 13.06 22.95
N TYR A 166 0.81 12.60 23.88
CA TYR A 166 0.30 13.38 25.01
C TYR A 166 0.79 12.90 26.39
N GLY A 167 1.57 11.81 26.45
CA GLY A 167 1.96 11.14 27.70
C GLY A 167 3.10 11.77 28.50
N ARG A 168 3.48 13.03 28.23
CA ARG A 168 4.44 13.78 29.08
C ARG A 168 3.85 15.07 29.67
N GLY A 169 2.58 15.13 30.00
CA GLY A 169 2.09 16.36 30.55
C GLY A 169 0.69 16.48 31.14
N TYR A 170 -0.10 15.44 31.26
CA TYR A 170 -1.40 15.56 31.93
C TYR A 170 -1.71 14.37 32.81
N SER A 171 -1.49 14.56 34.11
CA SER A 171 -1.98 13.69 35.18
C SER A 171 -3.52 13.70 35.26
N SER A 172 -4.11 12.52 35.24
CA SER A 172 -5.32 12.05 35.96
C SER A 172 -6.51 12.99 36.26
N GLN A 173 -6.94 13.91 35.41
CA GLN A 173 -8.15 14.68 35.74
C GLN A 173 -9.30 14.63 34.71
N TYR A 174 -9.21 13.85 33.63
CA TYR A 174 -10.28 13.74 32.61
C TYR A 174 -10.70 12.31 32.33
N HIS A 175 -11.09 11.56 33.35
CA HIS A 175 -11.56 10.18 33.18
C HIS A 175 -13.06 10.02 33.41
N SER A 176 -13.90 11.05 33.32
CA SER A 176 -15.32 10.86 33.64
C SER A 176 -16.37 11.51 32.73
N SER A 177 -16.10 11.98 31.52
CA SER A 177 -17.17 12.67 30.79
C SER A 177 -17.36 12.36 29.29
N TYR A 178 -16.78 11.26 28.75
CA TYR A 178 -17.00 10.91 27.34
C TYR A 178 -17.52 9.49 27.10
N TYR A 179 -18.50 9.04 27.89
CA TYR A 179 -19.24 7.81 27.61
C TYR A 179 -20.75 8.08 27.54
N HIS A 180 -21.19 9.06 26.74
CA HIS A 180 -22.56 9.11 26.22
C HIS A 180 -22.59 9.99 24.97
N GLY A 181 -22.65 9.36 23.81
CA GLY A 181 -22.80 10.02 22.51
C GLY A 181 -22.80 9.01 21.39
N SER A 182 -23.93 8.33 21.22
CA SER A 182 -24.26 7.51 20.05
C SER A 182 -24.38 8.39 18.82
N HIS A 183 -23.36 8.41 17.93
CA HIS A 183 -23.56 8.80 16.54
C HIS A 183 -22.73 7.89 15.66
N GLY A 184 -23.44 7.14 14.80
CA GLY A 184 -22.89 6.22 13.83
C GLY A 184 -22.04 6.94 12.80
N TRP A 185 -20.84 6.45 12.61
CA TRP A 185 -19.97 6.79 11.50
C TRP A 185 -20.11 5.69 10.45
N THR A 186 -20.67 6.02 9.29
CA THR A 186 -20.65 5.17 8.09
C THR A 186 -19.51 5.63 7.20
N PRO A 187 -18.57 4.75 6.80
CA PRO A 187 -17.54 5.10 5.82
C PRO A 187 -18.11 5.11 4.40
N PRO A 188 -17.52 5.95 3.50
CA PRO A 188 -17.88 5.98 2.10
C PRO A 188 -17.44 4.73 1.34
#